data_ab3d5aed0eff28cf08caaa6cd7913c8a
#
_entry.id   ab3d5aed0eff28cf08caaa6cd7913c8a
#
_cell.length_a   1.000
_cell.length_b   1.000
_cell.length_c   1.000
_cell.angle_alpha   90.00
_cell.angle_beta   90.00
_cell.angle_gamma   90.00
#
_symmetry.space_group_name_H-M   'P 1'
#
loop_
_entity.id
_entity.type
_entity.pdbx_description
1 polymer ?
#
loop_
_entity_poly.entity_id
_entity_poly.type
_entity_poly.pdbx_seq_one_letter_code
_entity_poly.pdbx_strand_id
1 'polypeptide(L)'
;MTIISTYFPNPTTCSVFSPVEDSPMFKKATKTQSRLRLALIGPSGSGKTYSALSIASHLGNSIAVIDSEHGSASKYADLFNFDTCELTSFHPQNYINAIQAAADYDVLIIDSLSHAWMGRDGTLEQVDRVAKRLQYNNSFAAWRDVTPLHNQLVDTMLGCPNHLIVTMRSKTEYVVETNEKGKAVPKKVGMAPVQRDGLEYEFDVSGELNLDNELIISKSRCSSLSGQVIAKPGEQMALVLKDWLNDGAPPPQRINRDFLLGQTEQEMNRLGWSAKDGKQHLEQTYGKKSRHFLTDDELIEFSAYLQSQPNPVPTIQLQLSDVNGK
;
A
#
# COMPACT_ATOMS: atom_id res chain seq x y z
N MET A 1 13.31 51.36 -60.72
CA MET A 1 13.95 50.24 -60.01
C MET A 1 13.86 50.57 -58.55
N THR A 2 12.79 50.09 -57.93
CA THR A 2 12.38 50.47 -56.58
C THR A 2 12.76 49.30 -55.63
N ILE A 3 13.67 49.58 -54.67
CA ILE A 3 14.11 48.60 -53.67
C ILE A 3 13.14 48.64 -52.50
N ILE A 4 12.42 47.54 -52.29
CA ILE A 4 11.55 47.35 -51.12
C ILE A 4 12.40 46.72 -50.00
N SER A 5 12.63 47.50 -48.93
CA SER A 5 13.26 47.06 -47.70
C SER A 5 12.21 46.30 -46.87
N THR A 6 12.39 44.99 -46.70
CA THR A 6 11.59 44.18 -45.77
C THR A 6 12.20 44.18 -44.39
N TYR A 7 11.46 44.74 -43.45
CA TYR A 7 11.78 44.76 -42.01
C TYR A 7 11.44 43.41 -41.40
N PHE A 8 12.44 42.70 -40.86
CA PHE A 8 12.22 41.51 -40.06
C PHE A 8 12.20 41.90 -38.56
N PRO A 9 11.18 41.55 -37.80
CA PRO A 9 11.20 41.77 -36.36
C PRO A 9 12.12 40.75 -35.69
N ASN A 10 12.90 41.23 -34.70
CA ASN A 10 13.80 40.45 -33.84
C ASN A 10 13.06 39.27 -33.18
N PRO A 11 13.66 38.08 -33.05
CA PRO A 11 13.09 37.01 -32.30
C PRO A 11 13.17 37.35 -30.80
N THR A 12 12.00 37.42 -30.21
CA THR A 12 11.78 37.52 -28.76
C THR A 12 12.53 36.40 -28.04
N THR A 13 13.31 36.74 -27.07
CA THR A 13 14.04 35.88 -26.16
C THR A 13 13.18 34.74 -25.63
N CYS A 14 13.49 33.52 -26.08
CA CYS A 14 12.95 32.32 -25.54
C CYS A 14 13.42 32.18 -24.08
N SER A 15 12.50 32.18 -23.15
CA SER A 15 12.76 31.95 -21.74
C SER A 15 13.48 30.59 -21.58
N VAL A 16 14.65 30.65 -20.99
CA VAL A 16 15.45 29.49 -20.61
C VAL A 16 14.62 28.64 -19.64
N PHE A 17 14.13 27.51 -20.11
CA PHE A 17 13.66 26.45 -19.24
C PHE A 17 14.88 26.00 -18.43
N SER A 18 14.84 26.19 -17.12
CA SER A 18 15.78 25.57 -16.20
C SER A 18 15.71 24.06 -16.40
N PRO A 19 16.84 23.34 -16.53
CA PRO A 19 16.79 21.91 -16.64
C PRO A 19 16.18 21.34 -15.37
N VAL A 20 15.09 20.61 -15.51
CA VAL A 20 14.66 19.63 -14.50
C VAL A 20 15.88 18.71 -14.34
N GLU A 21 16.44 18.60 -13.14
CA GLU A 21 17.51 17.64 -12.88
C GLU A 21 16.99 16.27 -13.30
N ASP A 22 17.56 15.76 -14.39
CA ASP A 22 17.33 14.41 -14.88
C ASP A 22 17.95 13.43 -13.86
N SER A 23 17.21 13.10 -12.83
CA SER A 23 17.55 11.93 -12.03
C SER A 23 17.53 10.73 -13.00
N PRO A 24 18.61 9.95 -13.08
CA PRO A 24 18.69 8.88 -14.08
C PRO A 24 17.49 7.94 -13.93
N MET A 25 16.78 7.70 -15.05
CA MET A 25 15.60 6.80 -15.10
C MET A 25 15.93 5.42 -14.51
N PHE A 26 17.18 4.97 -14.59
CA PHE A 26 17.67 3.72 -14.02
C PHE A 26 18.63 4.00 -12.87
N LYS A 27 18.33 3.43 -11.69
CA LYS A 27 19.22 3.44 -10.53
C LYS A 27 19.71 2.03 -10.26
N LYS A 28 20.94 1.89 -9.72
CA LYS A 28 21.43 0.58 -9.26
C LYS A 28 20.50 0.07 -8.17
N ALA A 29 19.98 -1.16 -8.35
CA ALA A 29 19.10 -1.78 -7.36
C ALA A 29 19.90 -2.07 -6.07
N THR A 30 19.31 -1.69 -4.94
CA THR A 30 19.79 -2.02 -3.60
C THR A 30 18.67 -2.72 -2.85
N LYS A 31 19.00 -3.75 -2.08
CA LYS A 31 18.00 -4.41 -1.22
C LYS A 31 17.61 -3.43 -0.11
N THR A 32 16.32 -3.22 0.06
CA THR A 32 15.74 -2.40 1.13
C THR A 32 14.86 -3.25 2.01
N GLN A 33 14.77 -2.90 3.27
CA GLN A 33 13.80 -3.48 4.19
C GLN A 33 12.39 -3.31 3.62
N SER A 34 11.57 -4.32 3.76
CA SER A 34 10.23 -4.34 3.16
C SER A 34 9.19 -4.95 4.10
N ARG A 35 7.93 -4.77 3.75
CA ARG A 35 6.82 -5.41 4.46
C ARG A 35 6.42 -6.69 3.74
N LEU A 36 6.14 -7.73 4.53
CA LEU A 36 5.73 -9.04 4.03
C LEU A 36 4.41 -8.97 3.29
N ARG A 37 4.30 -9.74 2.21
CA ARG A 37 3.06 -10.11 1.53
C ARG A 37 2.99 -11.64 1.47
N LEU A 38 2.24 -12.26 2.39
CA LEU A 38 2.12 -13.72 2.53
C LEU A 38 0.71 -14.17 2.20
N ALA A 39 0.58 -15.21 1.38
CA ALA A 39 -0.68 -15.90 1.11
C ALA A 39 -0.64 -17.35 1.63
N LEU A 40 -1.62 -17.69 2.48
CA LEU A 40 -1.86 -19.06 2.98
C LEU A 40 -3.13 -19.61 2.32
N ILE A 41 -2.96 -20.60 1.45
CA ILE A 41 -4.03 -21.18 0.66
C ILE A 41 -4.33 -22.59 1.22
N GLY A 42 -5.59 -23.00 1.28
CA GLY A 42 -5.87 -24.36 1.73
C GLY A 42 -7.36 -24.65 1.97
N PRO A 43 -7.73 -25.93 2.09
CA PRO A 43 -9.10 -26.34 2.38
C PRO A 43 -9.54 -25.91 3.78
N SER A 44 -10.83 -26.09 4.06
CA SER A 44 -11.35 -25.89 5.43
C SER A 44 -10.67 -26.90 6.39
N GLY A 45 -10.32 -26.44 7.59
CA GLY A 45 -9.65 -27.30 8.59
C GLY A 45 -8.13 -27.47 8.41
N SER A 46 -7.50 -26.87 7.38
CA SER A 46 -6.04 -26.95 7.18
C SER A 46 -5.21 -26.06 8.12
N GLY A 47 -5.84 -25.32 9.07
CA GLY A 47 -5.12 -24.50 10.04
C GLY A 47 -4.69 -23.12 9.56
N LYS A 48 -5.27 -22.58 8.45
CA LYS A 48 -4.90 -21.26 7.89
C LYS A 48 -4.94 -20.13 8.91
N THR A 49 -6.07 -19.96 9.60
CA THR A 49 -6.27 -18.91 10.63
C THR A 49 -5.26 -19.02 11.74
N TYR A 50 -5.07 -20.23 12.30
CA TYR A 50 -4.09 -20.48 13.35
C TYR A 50 -2.67 -20.16 12.90
N SER A 51 -2.27 -20.64 11.72
CA SER A 51 -0.94 -20.37 11.17
C SER A 51 -0.71 -18.89 10.89
N ALA A 52 -1.73 -18.18 10.38
CA ALA A 52 -1.66 -16.74 10.15
C ALA A 52 -1.42 -15.98 11.48
N LEU A 53 -2.18 -16.29 12.53
CA LEU A 53 -2.02 -15.69 13.85
C LEU A 53 -0.67 -16.05 14.48
N SER A 54 -0.24 -17.31 14.39
CA SER A 54 1.04 -17.77 14.92
C SER A 54 2.24 -17.09 14.23
N ILE A 55 2.20 -16.90 12.92
CA ILE A 55 3.23 -16.16 12.18
C ILE A 55 3.18 -14.68 12.56
N ALA A 56 1.98 -14.07 12.60
CA ALA A 56 1.78 -12.66 12.88
C ALA A 56 2.34 -12.26 14.25
N SER A 57 2.12 -13.08 15.28
CA SER A 57 2.57 -12.82 16.67
C SER A 57 4.10 -12.73 16.83
N HIS A 58 4.86 -13.19 15.84
CA HIS A 58 6.33 -13.09 15.82
C HIS A 58 6.86 -12.06 14.83
N LEU A 59 5.98 -11.52 13.95
CA LEU A 59 6.34 -10.45 13.01
C LEU A 59 6.19 -9.05 13.60
N GLY A 60 5.18 -8.82 14.45
CA GLY A 60 4.89 -7.53 15.07
C GLY A 60 4.20 -7.65 16.40
N ASN A 61 4.01 -6.51 17.10
CA ASN A 61 3.41 -6.45 18.44
C ASN A 61 1.91 -6.13 18.40
N SER A 62 1.45 -5.42 17.35
CA SER A 62 0.06 -5.04 17.14
C SER A 62 -0.49 -5.74 15.90
N ILE A 63 -1.57 -6.51 16.07
CA ILE A 63 -2.16 -7.34 15.02
C ILE A 63 -3.61 -6.95 14.83
N ALA A 64 -4.00 -6.66 13.59
CA ALA A 64 -5.38 -6.49 13.18
C ALA A 64 -5.82 -7.67 12.29
N VAL A 65 -7.04 -8.14 12.50
CA VAL A 65 -7.67 -9.21 11.71
C VAL A 65 -8.94 -8.68 11.05
N ILE A 66 -9.01 -8.71 9.74
CA ILE A 66 -10.25 -8.53 8.99
C ILE A 66 -10.89 -9.91 8.86
N ASP A 67 -11.92 -10.18 9.67
CA ASP A 67 -12.62 -11.48 9.73
C ASP A 67 -13.85 -11.45 8.85
N SER A 68 -13.88 -12.31 7.84
CA SER A 68 -15.04 -12.59 7.00
C SER A 68 -15.62 -13.99 7.22
N GLU A 69 -15.07 -14.74 8.20
CA GLU A 69 -15.44 -16.10 8.57
C GLU A 69 -16.33 -16.14 9.84
N HIS A 70 -17.12 -15.06 10.06
CA HIS A 70 -18.11 -14.97 11.15
C HIS A 70 -17.53 -15.21 12.56
N GLY A 71 -16.50 -14.46 12.93
CA GLY A 71 -15.87 -14.56 14.23
C GLY A 71 -15.01 -15.80 14.42
N SER A 72 -14.57 -16.43 13.32
CA SER A 72 -13.73 -17.62 13.39
C SER A 72 -12.37 -17.35 14.04
N ALA A 73 -11.76 -16.20 13.74
CA ALA A 73 -10.50 -15.79 14.32
C ALA A 73 -10.62 -15.56 15.85
N SER A 74 -11.72 -14.98 16.32
CA SER A 74 -11.95 -14.67 17.73
C SER A 74 -11.93 -15.89 18.66
N LYS A 75 -12.06 -17.10 18.12
CA LYS A 75 -11.94 -18.36 18.88
C LYS A 75 -10.51 -18.62 19.35
N TYR A 76 -9.53 -17.88 18.87
CA TYR A 76 -8.11 -17.99 19.25
C TYR A 76 -7.65 -16.82 20.12
N ALA A 77 -8.57 -15.98 20.62
CA ALA A 77 -8.25 -14.82 21.43
C ALA A 77 -7.64 -15.15 22.82
N ASP A 78 -7.77 -16.38 23.26
CA ASP A 78 -7.11 -16.93 24.46
C ASP A 78 -5.64 -17.30 24.21
N LEU A 79 -5.25 -17.50 22.94
CA LEU A 79 -3.89 -17.90 22.55
C LEU A 79 -3.08 -16.75 21.94
N PHE A 80 -3.75 -15.82 21.25
CA PHE A 80 -3.12 -14.72 20.53
C PHE A 80 -3.77 -13.39 20.89
N ASN A 81 -2.96 -12.33 20.98
CA ASN A 81 -3.45 -10.97 21.20
C ASN A 81 -3.62 -10.24 19.86
N PHE A 82 -4.83 -9.89 19.49
CA PHE A 82 -5.16 -9.18 18.24
C PHE A 82 -6.49 -8.45 18.35
N ASP A 83 -6.67 -7.42 17.51
CA ASP A 83 -7.94 -6.75 17.31
C ASP A 83 -8.63 -7.29 16.07
N THR A 84 -9.97 -7.31 16.03
CA THR A 84 -10.73 -7.86 14.91
C THR A 84 -11.75 -6.88 14.37
N CYS A 85 -11.90 -6.87 13.04
CA CYS A 85 -12.96 -6.20 12.30
C CYS A 85 -13.76 -7.25 11.54
N GLU A 86 -14.99 -7.55 12.03
CA GLU A 86 -15.87 -8.51 11.38
C GLU A 86 -16.63 -7.87 10.22
N LEU A 87 -16.51 -8.46 9.02
CA LEU A 87 -17.23 -8.01 7.84
C LEU A 87 -18.54 -8.79 7.67
N THR A 88 -19.65 -8.07 7.57
CA THR A 88 -20.98 -8.65 7.30
C THR A 88 -21.37 -8.60 5.81
N SER A 89 -20.72 -7.76 5.02
CA SER A 89 -20.81 -7.69 3.56
C SER A 89 -19.39 -7.73 2.98
N PHE A 90 -19.20 -8.56 1.98
CA PHE A 90 -17.87 -8.82 1.40
C PHE A 90 -17.60 -8.00 0.14
N HIS A 91 -18.28 -6.85 0.04
CA HIS A 91 -18.01 -5.89 -1.03
C HIS A 91 -16.53 -5.43 -0.97
N PRO A 92 -15.80 -5.41 -2.09
CA PRO A 92 -14.38 -5.05 -2.09
C PRO A 92 -14.06 -3.72 -1.40
N GLN A 93 -14.96 -2.73 -1.48
CA GLN A 93 -14.79 -1.44 -0.80
C GLN A 93 -14.70 -1.57 0.73
N ASN A 94 -15.42 -2.54 1.33
CA ASN A 94 -15.37 -2.75 2.77
C ASN A 94 -13.99 -3.27 3.21
N TYR A 95 -13.39 -4.14 2.41
CA TYR A 95 -12.00 -4.56 2.63
C TYR A 95 -11.03 -3.40 2.48
N ILE A 96 -11.18 -2.57 1.45
CA ILE A 96 -10.35 -1.37 1.25
C ILE A 96 -10.40 -0.46 2.47
N ASN A 97 -11.60 -0.17 2.96
CA ASN A 97 -11.81 0.69 4.13
C ASN A 97 -11.19 0.08 5.40
N ALA A 98 -11.35 -1.23 5.61
CA ALA A 98 -10.79 -1.94 6.76
C ALA A 98 -9.26 -1.99 6.70
N ILE A 99 -8.65 -2.21 5.52
CA ILE A 99 -7.20 -2.17 5.33
C ILE A 99 -6.65 -0.78 5.67
N GLN A 100 -7.31 0.28 5.21
CA GLN A 100 -6.92 1.66 5.49
C GLN A 100 -7.03 2.00 6.99
N ALA A 101 -8.09 1.52 7.66
CA ALA A 101 -8.26 1.70 9.09
C ALA A 101 -7.22 0.95 9.94
N ALA A 102 -6.61 -0.09 9.39
CA ALA A 102 -5.57 -0.87 10.06
C ALA A 102 -4.14 -0.33 9.85
N ALA A 103 -3.96 0.89 9.29
CA ALA A 103 -2.65 1.41 8.89
C ALA A 103 -1.63 1.51 10.03
N ASP A 104 -2.08 1.70 11.28
CA ASP A 104 -1.22 1.85 12.45
C ASP A 104 -0.82 0.52 13.12
N TYR A 105 -1.32 -0.62 12.63
CA TYR A 105 -0.93 -1.93 13.12
C TYR A 105 0.36 -2.43 12.44
N ASP A 106 1.14 -3.25 13.16
CA ASP A 106 2.34 -3.87 12.59
C ASP A 106 2.01 -4.94 11.55
N VAL A 107 0.99 -5.76 11.86
CA VAL A 107 0.55 -6.89 11.03
C VAL A 107 -0.94 -6.82 10.78
N LEU A 108 -1.32 -7.00 9.53
CA LEU A 108 -2.70 -7.13 9.10
C LEU A 108 -2.95 -8.55 8.55
N ILE A 109 -3.97 -9.20 9.07
CA ILE A 109 -4.47 -10.49 8.56
C ILE A 109 -5.80 -10.27 7.87
N ILE A 110 -6.01 -10.85 6.69
CA ILE A 110 -7.31 -10.92 6.02
C ILE A 110 -7.76 -12.39 5.99
N ASP A 111 -8.74 -12.74 6.78
CA ASP A 111 -9.29 -14.10 6.91
C ASP A 111 -10.81 -14.12 6.63
N SER A 112 -11.22 -14.48 5.41
CA SER A 112 -10.44 -14.87 4.26
C SER A 112 -10.69 -13.92 3.08
N LEU A 113 -9.68 -13.76 2.22
CA LEU A 113 -9.80 -12.94 1.01
C LEU A 113 -10.74 -13.57 -0.03
N SER A 114 -11.00 -14.88 0.06
CA SER A 114 -11.90 -15.59 -0.84
C SER A 114 -13.33 -15.06 -0.82
N HIS A 115 -13.80 -14.51 0.30
CA HIS A 115 -15.12 -13.91 0.38
C HIS A 115 -15.24 -12.60 -0.40
N ALA A 116 -14.16 -11.80 -0.51
CA ALA A 116 -14.15 -10.61 -1.37
C ALA A 116 -14.38 -10.97 -2.85
N TRP A 117 -14.10 -12.23 -3.23
CA TRP A 117 -14.32 -12.76 -4.57
C TRP A 117 -15.71 -13.35 -4.75
N MET A 118 -16.06 -14.40 -3.97
CA MET A 118 -17.25 -15.22 -4.15
C MET A 118 -18.29 -15.12 -3.03
N GLY A 119 -18.05 -14.31 -2.01
CA GLY A 119 -19.01 -14.12 -0.93
C GLY A 119 -20.15 -13.15 -1.29
N ARG A 120 -21.09 -12.98 -0.35
CA ARG A 120 -22.21 -12.04 -0.50
C ARG A 120 -21.69 -10.63 -0.73
N ASP A 121 -22.15 -9.96 -1.77
CA ASP A 121 -21.69 -8.67 -2.28
C ASP A 121 -20.24 -8.69 -2.83
N GLY A 122 -19.58 -9.84 -2.90
CA GLY A 122 -18.24 -9.99 -3.46
C GLY A 122 -18.16 -9.69 -4.95
N THR A 123 -16.95 -9.72 -5.49
CA THR A 123 -16.65 -9.30 -6.87
C THR A 123 -17.52 -10.03 -7.90
N LEU A 124 -17.71 -11.36 -7.78
CA LEU A 124 -18.53 -12.13 -8.73
C LEU A 124 -19.99 -11.67 -8.70
N GLU A 125 -20.57 -11.45 -7.51
CA GLU A 125 -21.95 -10.96 -7.39
C GLU A 125 -22.09 -9.53 -7.94
N GLN A 126 -21.08 -8.67 -7.79
CA GLN A 126 -21.08 -7.35 -8.42
C GLN A 126 -21.11 -7.46 -9.95
N VAL A 127 -20.34 -8.37 -10.54
CA VAL A 127 -20.38 -8.64 -11.99
C VAL A 127 -21.78 -9.08 -12.43
N ASP A 128 -22.41 -10.00 -11.69
CA ASP A 128 -23.78 -10.46 -11.99
C ASP A 128 -24.81 -9.33 -11.90
N ARG A 129 -24.70 -8.46 -10.89
CA ARG A 129 -25.58 -7.29 -10.73
C ARG A 129 -25.44 -6.30 -11.87
N VAL A 130 -24.21 -6.00 -12.30
CA VAL A 130 -23.94 -5.12 -13.43
C VAL A 130 -24.43 -5.76 -14.72
N ALA A 131 -24.13 -7.06 -14.96
CA ALA A 131 -24.58 -7.77 -16.15
C ALA A 131 -26.10 -7.73 -16.34
N LYS A 132 -26.87 -7.92 -15.23
CA LYS A 132 -28.33 -7.84 -15.26
C LYS A 132 -28.89 -6.45 -15.62
N ARG A 133 -28.12 -5.38 -15.38
CA ARG A 133 -28.48 -3.99 -15.74
C ARG A 133 -28.15 -3.67 -17.19
N LEU A 134 -27.20 -4.39 -17.79
CA LEU A 134 -26.79 -4.18 -19.18
C LEU A 134 -27.76 -4.87 -20.13
N GLN A 135 -27.95 -4.27 -21.31
CA GLN A 135 -28.70 -4.92 -22.39
C GLN A 135 -28.03 -6.27 -22.75
N TYR A 136 -28.86 -7.29 -22.95
CA TYR A 136 -28.42 -8.64 -23.33
C TYR A 136 -27.65 -9.43 -22.24
N ASN A 137 -27.74 -9.01 -20.95
CA ASN A 137 -27.10 -9.72 -19.84
C ASN A 137 -25.59 -10.03 -20.12
N ASN A 138 -24.87 -9.02 -20.62
CA ASN A 138 -23.51 -9.16 -21.07
C ASN A 138 -22.51 -9.14 -19.90
N SER A 139 -22.11 -10.32 -19.44
CA SER A 139 -21.13 -10.49 -18.35
C SER A 139 -19.73 -9.96 -18.73
N PHE A 140 -19.33 -10.07 -19.99
CA PHE A 140 -18.04 -9.56 -20.45
C PHE A 140 -17.94 -8.02 -20.33
N ALA A 141 -19.01 -7.32 -20.70
CA ALA A 141 -19.07 -5.88 -20.51
C ALA A 141 -19.12 -5.50 -19.02
N ALA A 142 -19.78 -6.31 -18.18
CA ALA A 142 -19.86 -6.06 -16.74
C ALA A 142 -18.49 -6.14 -16.05
N TRP A 143 -17.59 -7.02 -16.51
CA TRP A 143 -16.23 -7.09 -15.99
C TRP A 143 -15.45 -5.80 -16.17
N ARG A 144 -15.67 -5.06 -17.26
CA ARG A 144 -15.00 -3.78 -17.48
C ARG A 144 -15.33 -2.76 -16.39
N ASP A 145 -16.55 -2.80 -15.87
CA ASP A 145 -17.02 -1.87 -14.83
C ASP A 145 -16.60 -2.30 -13.42
N VAL A 146 -16.45 -3.61 -13.17
CA VAL A 146 -16.11 -4.15 -11.84
C VAL A 146 -14.59 -4.32 -11.64
N THR A 147 -13.85 -4.59 -12.70
CA THR A 147 -12.39 -4.80 -12.64
C THR A 147 -11.62 -3.65 -11.95
N PRO A 148 -11.95 -2.36 -12.17
CA PRO A 148 -11.25 -1.26 -11.48
C PRO A 148 -11.34 -1.35 -9.95
N LEU A 149 -12.51 -1.71 -9.42
CA LEU A 149 -12.68 -1.87 -7.97
C LEU A 149 -11.88 -3.05 -7.42
N HIS A 150 -11.85 -4.17 -8.13
CA HIS A 150 -11.02 -5.32 -7.76
C HIS A 150 -9.53 -4.95 -7.78
N ASN A 151 -9.06 -4.27 -8.81
CA ASN A 151 -7.67 -3.80 -8.88
C ASN A 151 -7.35 -2.84 -7.74
N GLN A 152 -8.25 -1.92 -7.41
CA GLN A 152 -8.09 -1.01 -6.27
C GLN A 152 -7.93 -1.78 -4.95
N LEU A 153 -8.68 -2.87 -4.73
CA LEU A 153 -8.48 -3.73 -3.56
C LEU A 153 -7.06 -4.33 -3.55
N VAL A 154 -6.61 -4.88 -4.68
CA VAL A 154 -5.27 -5.45 -4.80
C VAL A 154 -4.20 -4.39 -4.54
N ASP A 155 -4.30 -3.22 -5.18
CA ASP A 155 -3.36 -2.11 -4.98
C ASP A 155 -3.33 -1.64 -3.52
N THR A 156 -4.49 -1.59 -2.85
CA THR A 156 -4.58 -1.22 -1.42
C THR A 156 -3.89 -2.25 -0.53
N MET A 157 -4.09 -3.55 -0.80
CA MET A 157 -3.40 -4.64 -0.09
C MET A 157 -1.89 -4.56 -0.25
N LEU A 158 -1.41 -4.40 -1.48
CA LEU A 158 0.02 -4.36 -1.78
C LEU A 158 0.69 -3.08 -1.27
N GLY A 159 -0.06 -1.98 -1.26
CA GLY A 159 0.41 -0.67 -0.80
C GLY A 159 0.31 -0.43 0.71
N CYS A 160 -0.34 -1.31 1.50
CA CYS A 160 -0.52 -1.07 2.94
C CYS A 160 0.82 -1.06 3.70
N PRO A 161 0.95 -0.25 4.77
CA PRO A 161 2.21 -0.11 5.51
C PRO A 161 2.53 -1.31 6.41
N ASN A 162 1.59 -2.23 6.61
CA ASN A 162 1.67 -3.38 7.50
C ASN A 162 2.39 -4.56 6.85
N HIS A 163 2.87 -5.53 7.65
CA HIS A 163 3.04 -6.89 7.17
C HIS A 163 1.65 -7.46 6.87
N LEU A 164 1.42 -7.98 5.68
CA LEU A 164 0.13 -8.51 5.25
C LEU A 164 0.17 -10.04 5.13
N ILE A 165 -0.76 -10.70 5.81
CA ILE A 165 -1.01 -12.13 5.68
C ILE A 165 -2.46 -12.31 5.20
N VAL A 166 -2.66 -13.00 4.10
CA VAL A 166 -4.00 -13.33 3.64
C VAL A 166 -4.23 -14.83 3.68
N THR A 167 -5.42 -15.24 4.07
CA THR A 167 -5.86 -16.62 3.90
C THR A 167 -6.79 -16.72 2.70
N MET A 168 -6.68 -17.79 1.97
CA MET A 168 -7.58 -18.10 0.85
C MET A 168 -8.04 -19.55 0.92
N ARG A 169 -9.30 -19.78 0.61
CA ARG A 169 -9.83 -21.13 0.41
C ARG A 169 -9.27 -21.70 -0.88
N SER A 170 -9.03 -22.98 -0.92
CA SER A 170 -8.64 -23.68 -2.14
C SER A 170 -9.81 -24.46 -2.74
N LYS A 171 -9.80 -24.56 -4.05
CA LYS A 171 -10.67 -25.44 -4.86
C LYS A 171 -9.80 -26.41 -5.66
N THR A 172 -10.36 -27.58 -5.98
CA THR A 172 -9.68 -28.51 -6.89
C THR A 172 -9.62 -27.89 -8.29
N GLU A 173 -8.43 -27.86 -8.85
CA GLU A 173 -8.20 -27.41 -10.22
C GLU A 173 -8.20 -28.59 -11.19
N TYR A 174 -8.91 -28.42 -12.30
CA TYR A 174 -8.99 -29.40 -13.38
C TYR A 174 -8.55 -28.73 -14.69
N VAL A 175 -7.64 -29.37 -15.42
CA VAL A 175 -7.40 -29.05 -16.83
C VAL A 175 -8.13 -30.03 -17.72
N VAL A 176 -8.58 -29.58 -18.86
CA VAL A 176 -9.19 -30.43 -19.87
C VAL A 176 -8.08 -30.95 -20.78
N GLU A 177 -7.77 -32.22 -20.67
CA GLU A 177 -6.85 -32.90 -21.59
C GLU A 177 -7.65 -33.68 -22.63
N THR A 178 -7.09 -33.78 -23.83
CA THR A 178 -7.65 -34.66 -24.87
C THR A 178 -7.06 -36.03 -24.70
N ASN A 179 -7.89 -37.04 -24.44
CA ASN A 179 -7.43 -38.42 -24.35
C ASN A 179 -7.07 -39.00 -25.73
N GLU A 180 -6.47 -40.20 -25.75
CA GLU A 180 -6.08 -40.92 -26.98
C GLU A 180 -7.22 -41.15 -27.99
N LYS A 181 -8.48 -41.01 -27.53
CA LYS A 181 -9.70 -41.14 -28.35
C LYS A 181 -10.24 -39.78 -28.84
N GLY A 182 -9.49 -38.69 -28.67
CA GLY A 182 -9.89 -37.33 -29.09
C GLY A 182 -11.00 -36.70 -28.24
N LYS A 183 -11.34 -37.28 -27.06
CA LYS A 183 -12.36 -36.71 -26.15
C LYS A 183 -11.72 -35.83 -25.08
N ALA A 184 -12.32 -34.69 -24.83
CA ALA A 184 -11.96 -33.81 -23.73
C ALA A 184 -12.31 -34.48 -22.38
N VAL A 185 -11.33 -34.68 -21.51
CA VAL A 185 -11.48 -35.32 -20.19
C VAL A 185 -10.88 -34.37 -19.14
N PRO A 186 -11.64 -34.02 -18.07
CA PRO A 186 -11.08 -33.23 -16.97
C PRO A 186 -10.06 -34.06 -16.19
N LYS A 187 -8.84 -33.55 -16.06
CA LYS A 187 -7.78 -34.11 -15.24
C LYS A 187 -7.50 -33.21 -14.07
N LYS A 188 -7.51 -33.71 -12.85
CA LYS A 188 -7.13 -33.00 -11.65
C LYS A 188 -5.64 -32.66 -11.73
N VAL A 189 -5.29 -31.38 -11.63
CA VAL A 189 -3.90 -30.89 -11.74
C VAL A 189 -3.36 -30.45 -10.38
N GLY A 190 -4.23 -29.94 -9.50
CA GLY A 190 -3.81 -29.43 -8.21
C GLY A 190 -4.95 -28.78 -7.44
N MET A 191 -4.57 -27.87 -6.59
CA MET A 191 -5.47 -26.98 -5.88
C MET A 191 -5.18 -25.55 -6.34
N ALA A 192 -6.22 -24.74 -6.56
CA ALA A 192 -6.10 -23.32 -6.89
C ALA A 192 -6.79 -22.47 -5.82
N PRO A 193 -6.34 -21.26 -5.56
CA PRO A 193 -7.02 -20.36 -4.64
C PRO A 193 -8.42 -19.98 -5.18
N VAL A 194 -9.36 -19.82 -4.27
CA VAL A 194 -10.67 -19.27 -4.61
C VAL A 194 -10.54 -17.75 -4.63
N GLN A 195 -10.03 -17.25 -5.75
CA GLN A 195 -9.82 -15.84 -6.03
C GLN A 195 -9.68 -15.67 -7.55
N ARG A 196 -9.47 -14.45 -8.03
CA ARG A 196 -9.11 -14.17 -9.41
C ARG A 196 -7.78 -14.88 -9.73
N ASP A 197 -7.75 -15.54 -10.87
CA ASP A 197 -6.56 -16.28 -11.30
C ASP A 197 -5.35 -15.34 -11.38
N GLY A 198 -4.21 -15.80 -10.87
CA GLY A 198 -2.95 -15.06 -10.88
C GLY A 198 -2.74 -14.12 -9.69
N LEU A 199 -3.70 -13.97 -8.78
CA LEU A 199 -3.51 -13.10 -7.60
C LEU A 199 -2.34 -13.57 -6.71
N GLU A 200 -2.07 -14.86 -6.65
CA GLU A 200 -0.96 -15.44 -5.88
C GLU A 200 0.42 -14.94 -6.33
N TYR A 201 0.54 -14.46 -7.58
CA TYR A 201 1.79 -13.87 -8.07
C TYR A 201 2.13 -12.52 -7.46
N GLU A 202 1.16 -11.84 -6.87
CA GLU A 202 1.37 -10.54 -6.23
C GLU A 202 2.07 -10.67 -4.86
N PHE A 203 1.97 -11.84 -4.21
CA PHE A 203 2.57 -12.06 -2.89
C PHE A 203 4.07 -12.37 -2.97
N ASP A 204 4.82 -12.05 -1.91
CA ASP A 204 6.24 -12.40 -1.80
C ASP A 204 6.43 -13.89 -1.58
N VAL A 205 5.58 -14.45 -0.72
CA VAL A 205 5.52 -15.87 -0.39
C VAL A 205 4.08 -16.34 -0.48
N SER A 206 3.86 -17.44 -1.17
CA SER A 206 2.58 -18.15 -1.18
C SER A 206 2.81 -19.64 -0.96
N GLY A 207 1.89 -20.28 -0.24
CA GLY A 207 1.96 -21.71 0.02
C GLY A 207 0.60 -22.32 0.28
N GLU A 208 0.54 -23.63 0.08
CA GLU A 208 -0.65 -24.44 0.24
C GLU A 208 -0.59 -25.25 1.54
N LEU A 209 -1.53 -24.98 2.45
CA LEU A 209 -1.74 -25.78 3.66
C LEU A 209 -2.59 -27.00 3.35
N ASN A 210 -2.05 -28.19 3.65
CA ASN A 210 -2.77 -29.46 3.60
C ASN A 210 -3.53 -29.73 4.91
N LEU A 211 -4.24 -30.85 4.99
CA LEU A 211 -5.01 -31.25 6.18
C LEU A 211 -4.13 -31.73 7.35
N ASP A 212 -2.87 -32.03 7.09
CA ASP A 212 -1.88 -32.39 8.11
C ASP A 212 -1.19 -31.15 8.69
N ASN A 213 -1.67 -29.95 8.34
CA ASN A 213 -1.12 -28.63 8.71
C ASN A 213 0.32 -28.41 8.21
N GLU A 214 0.68 -28.98 7.07
CA GLU A 214 1.94 -28.72 6.40
C GLU A 214 1.74 -27.65 5.32
N LEU A 215 2.59 -26.63 5.34
CA LEU A 215 2.63 -25.57 4.33
C LEU A 215 3.64 -25.93 3.25
N ILE A 216 3.17 -26.20 2.06
CA ILE A 216 3.98 -26.42 0.85
C ILE A 216 4.19 -25.07 0.19
N ILE A 217 5.42 -24.57 0.17
CA ILE A 217 5.73 -23.28 -0.45
C ILE A 217 5.68 -23.42 -1.98
N SER A 218 4.67 -22.83 -2.58
CA SER A 218 4.45 -22.83 -4.05
C SER A 218 5.21 -21.71 -4.75
N LYS A 219 5.41 -20.55 -4.05
CA LYS A 219 6.17 -19.40 -4.54
C LYS A 219 6.90 -18.73 -3.38
N SER A 220 8.15 -18.32 -3.58
CA SER A 220 8.89 -17.54 -2.59
C SER A 220 9.92 -16.64 -3.24
N ARG A 221 9.94 -15.35 -2.81
CA ARG A 221 11.04 -14.40 -3.06
C ARG A 221 12.12 -14.53 -1.97
N CYS A 222 11.80 -15.15 -0.83
CA CYS A 222 12.75 -15.53 0.20
C CYS A 222 13.40 -16.87 -0.19
N SER A 223 14.68 -16.84 -0.56
CA SER A 223 15.39 -18.02 -1.03
C SER A 223 15.42 -19.16 -0.01
N SER A 224 15.48 -18.83 1.28
CA SER A 224 15.49 -19.80 2.38
C SER A 224 14.18 -20.59 2.52
N LEU A 225 13.07 -20.09 1.96
CA LEU A 225 11.77 -20.77 2.00
C LEU A 225 11.40 -21.44 0.68
N SER A 226 12.16 -21.20 -0.39
CA SER A 226 11.85 -21.74 -1.71
C SER A 226 11.87 -23.27 -1.72
N GLY A 227 10.75 -23.88 -2.15
CA GLY A 227 10.60 -25.34 -2.24
C GLY A 227 10.51 -26.08 -0.90
N GLN A 228 10.36 -25.36 0.23
CA GLN A 228 10.23 -25.97 1.54
C GLN A 228 8.81 -26.50 1.79
N VAL A 229 8.73 -27.55 2.62
CA VAL A 229 7.50 -28.02 3.25
C VAL A 229 7.66 -27.80 4.76
N ILE A 230 6.78 -27.00 5.34
CA ILE A 230 6.88 -26.52 6.72
C ILE A 230 5.71 -27.09 7.51
N ALA A 231 5.99 -28.01 8.43
CA ALA A 231 4.98 -28.55 9.33
C ALA A 231 4.60 -27.47 10.38
N LYS A 232 3.29 -27.23 10.54
CA LYS A 232 2.73 -26.27 11.50
C LYS A 232 3.44 -24.90 11.45
N PRO A 233 3.32 -24.17 10.32
CA PRO A 233 4.01 -22.89 10.16
C PRO A 233 3.63 -21.89 11.28
N GLY A 234 4.65 -21.26 11.87
CA GLY A 234 4.53 -20.37 13.01
C GLY A 234 5.84 -19.63 13.25
N GLU A 235 6.32 -19.65 14.51
CA GLU A 235 7.49 -18.90 14.98
C GLU A 235 8.73 -19.07 14.08
N GLN A 236 9.15 -20.29 13.80
CA GLN A 236 10.36 -20.52 12.99
C GLN A 236 10.28 -19.92 11.59
N MET A 237 9.13 -20.05 10.94
CA MET A 237 8.90 -19.42 9.64
C MET A 237 8.90 -17.90 9.76
N ALA A 238 8.28 -17.35 10.81
CA ALA A 238 8.24 -15.92 11.06
C ALA A 238 9.64 -15.33 11.27
N LEU A 239 10.52 -16.01 12.00
CA LEU A 239 11.91 -15.59 12.21
C LEU A 239 12.68 -15.55 10.88
N VAL A 240 12.59 -16.58 10.05
CA VAL A 240 13.22 -16.61 8.72
C VAL A 240 12.72 -15.46 7.84
N LEU A 241 11.40 -15.20 7.87
CA LEU A 241 10.80 -14.08 7.13
C LEU A 241 11.29 -12.73 7.67
N LYS A 242 11.34 -12.56 8.99
CA LYS A 242 11.78 -11.33 9.63
C LYS A 242 13.24 -10.98 9.29
N ASP A 243 14.12 -11.98 9.34
CA ASP A 243 15.53 -11.80 8.96
C ASP A 243 15.64 -11.40 7.48
N TRP A 244 14.90 -12.09 6.60
CA TRP A 244 14.91 -11.78 5.18
C TRP A 244 14.38 -10.38 4.86
N LEU A 245 13.31 -9.92 5.56
CA LEU A 245 12.68 -8.61 5.34
C LEU A 245 13.52 -7.47 5.91
N ASN A 246 14.26 -7.69 6.99
CA ASN A 246 15.12 -6.70 7.63
C ASN A 246 16.52 -6.62 7.00
N ASP A 247 16.90 -7.59 6.16
CA ASP A 247 18.16 -7.57 5.44
C ASP A 247 18.13 -6.51 4.33
N GLY A 248 18.96 -5.49 4.47
CA GLY A 248 19.08 -4.38 3.52
C GLY A 248 19.01 -3.00 4.16
N ALA A 249 19.12 -1.96 3.34
CA ALA A 249 19.02 -0.59 3.79
C ALA A 249 17.60 -0.29 4.32
N PRO A 250 17.46 0.56 5.36
CA PRO A 250 16.14 0.99 5.81
C PRO A 250 15.38 1.61 4.62
N PRO A 251 14.06 1.39 4.55
CA PRO A 251 13.25 2.00 3.49
C PRO A 251 13.37 3.51 3.58
N PRO A 252 13.36 4.23 2.45
CA PRO A 252 13.27 5.67 2.48
C PRO A 252 12.04 6.04 3.33
N GLN A 253 12.24 6.91 4.32
CA GLN A 253 11.15 7.32 5.19
C GLN A 253 10.00 7.85 4.33
N ARG A 254 8.82 7.25 4.43
CA ARG A 254 7.63 7.81 3.82
C ARG A 254 7.29 9.08 4.60
N ILE A 255 7.61 10.20 4.01
CA ILE A 255 7.31 11.49 4.59
C ILE A 255 5.81 11.71 4.44
N ASN A 256 5.15 11.94 5.57
CA ASN A 256 3.80 12.50 5.52
C ASN A 256 3.92 13.97 5.11
N ARG A 257 3.84 14.19 3.81
CA ARG A 257 4.06 15.52 3.21
C ARG A 257 3.05 16.55 3.69
N ASP A 258 1.79 16.14 3.90
CA ASP A 258 0.73 17.03 4.40
C ASP A 258 1.00 17.43 5.85
N PHE A 259 1.47 16.50 6.67
CA PHE A 259 1.90 16.77 8.05
C PHE A 259 3.06 17.76 8.08
N LEU A 260 4.10 17.55 7.27
CA LEU A 260 5.24 18.47 7.19
C LEU A 260 4.86 19.85 6.65
N LEU A 261 3.99 19.93 5.65
CA LEU A 261 3.45 21.21 5.16
C LEU A 261 2.69 21.96 6.26
N GLY A 262 1.85 21.24 7.02
CA GLY A 262 1.16 21.81 8.19
C GLY A 262 2.12 22.28 9.29
N GLN A 263 3.14 21.47 9.57
CA GLN A 263 4.17 21.83 10.56
C GLN A 263 4.97 23.07 10.13
N THR A 264 5.40 23.17 8.86
CA THR A 264 6.09 24.37 8.35
C THR A 264 5.21 25.60 8.40
N GLU A 265 3.87 25.47 8.24
CA GLU A 265 2.93 26.58 8.38
C GLU A 265 2.82 27.06 9.83
N GLN A 266 2.73 26.13 10.78
CA GLN A 266 2.72 26.46 12.21
C GLN A 266 4.01 27.17 12.63
N GLU A 267 5.17 26.70 12.18
CA GLU A 267 6.46 27.28 12.49
C GLU A 267 6.64 28.68 11.86
N MET A 268 6.21 28.88 10.63
CA MET A 268 6.21 30.22 10.00
C MET A 268 5.33 31.19 10.78
N ASN A 269 4.15 30.75 11.22
CA ASN A 269 3.27 31.58 12.07
C ASN A 269 3.92 31.89 13.43
N ARG A 270 4.59 30.90 14.08
CA ARG A 270 5.35 31.10 15.32
C ARG A 270 6.43 32.16 15.17
N LEU A 271 7.12 32.20 14.04
CA LEU A 271 8.19 33.11 13.70
C LEU A 271 7.65 34.49 13.25
N GLY A 272 6.33 34.65 13.06
CA GLY A 272 5.73 35.87 12.54
C GLY A 272 6.05 36.12 11.06
N TRP A 273 6.42 35.08 10.31
CA TRP A 273 6.71 35.20 8.88
C TRP A 273 5.45 35.46 8.08
N SER A 274 5.50 36.48 7.23
CA SER A 274 4.46 36.66 6.22
C SER A 274 4.63 35.68 5.05
N ALA A 275 3.60 35.52 4.23
CA ALA A 275 3.69 34.74 2.99
C ALA A 275 4.83 35.24 2.06
N LYS A 276 5.15 36.52 2.11
CA LYS A 276 6.24 37.14 1.35
C LYS A 276 7.60 36.69 1.87
N ASP A 277 7.79 36.66 3.19
CA ASP A 277 9.05 36.26 3.82
C ASP A 277 9.33 34.77 3.53
N GLY A 278 8.32 33.91 3.68
CA GLY A 278 8.42 32.50 3.33
C GLY A 278 8.77 32.28 1.87
N LYS A 279 8.11 32.99 0.95
CA LYS A 279 8.41 32.88 -0.48
C LYS A 279 9.83 33.37 -0.80
N GLN A 280 10.27 34.47 -0.21
CA GLN A 280 11.61 34.99 -0.43
C GLN A 280 12.69 34.03 0.05
N HIS A 281 12.51 33.41 1.21
CA HIS A 281 13.43 32.40 1.73
C HIS A 281 13.51 31.19 0.80
N LEU A 282 12.35 30.66 0.35
CA LEU A 282 12.30 29.53 -0.54
C LEU A 282 12.95 29.80 -1.91
N GLU A 283 12.77 31.00 -2.46
CA GLU A 283 13.41 31.40 -3.72
C GLU A 283 14.94 31.52 -3.56
N GLN A 284 15.41 32.05 -2.43
CA GLN A 284 16.85 32.23 -2.18
C GLN A 284 17.56 30.91 -1.87
N THR A 285 16.92 30.00 -1.11
CA THR A 285 17.56 28.78 -0.62
C THR A 285 17.39 27.61 -1.59
N TYR A 286 16.21 27.45 -2.17
CA TYR A 286 15.84 26.29 -2.97
C TYR A 286 15.47 26.64 -4.42
N GLY A 287 15.45 27.92 -4.80
CA GLY A 287 15.04 28.35 -6.14
C GLY A 287 13.54 28.15 -6.42
N LYS A 288 12.72 27.92 -5.39
CA LYS A 288 11.31 27.51 -5.52
C LYS A 288 10.38 28.54 -4.89
N LYS A 289 9.20 28.74 -5.51
CA LYS A 289 8.25 29.80 -5.11
C LYS A 289 7.22 29.36 -4.08
N SER A 290 7.14 28.07 -3.77
CA SER A 290 6.16 27.50 -2.84
C SER A 290 6.68 26.23 -2.21
N ARG A 291 6.30 25.98 -0.95
CA ARG A 291 6.58 24.74 -0.19
C ARG A 291 6.10 23.49 -0.91
N HIS A 292 5.03 23.58 -1.70
CA HIS A 292 4.49 22.47 -2.47
C HIS A 292 5.43 22.00 -3.60
N PHE A 293 6.38 22.84 -4.03
CA PHE A 293 7.36 22.51 -5.06
C PHE A 293 8.70 21.99 -4.48
N LEU A 294 8.87 22.02 -3.15
CA LEU A 294 10.04 21.43 -2.51
C LEU A 294 10.05 19.90 -2.72
N THR A 295 11.21 19.31 -2.89
CA THR A 295 11.37 17.86 -2.76
C THR A 295 11.12 17.45 -1.30
N ASP A 296 11.01 16.16 -1.05
CA ASP A 296 10.79 15.68 0.32
C ASP A 296 11.96 16.03 1.24
N ASP A 297 13.20 15.88 0.75
CA ASP A 297 14.42 16.23 1.50
C ASP A 297 14.48 17.74 1.79
N GLU A 298 14.21 18.59 0.80
CA GLU A 298 14.15 20.05 0.97
C GLU A 298 13.04 20.47 1.94
N LEU A 299 11.91 19.77 1.96
CA LEU A 299 10.80 20.07 2.87
C LEU A 299 11.16 19.70 4.32
N ILE A 300 11.88 18.60 4.53
CA ILE A 300 12.42 18.22 5.85
C ILE A 300 13.43 19.27 6.31
N GLU A 301 14.38 19.60 5.44
CA GLU A 301 15.43 20.59 5.74
C GLU A 301 14.79 21.95 6.11
N PHE A 302 13.80 22.40 5.33
CA PHE A 302 13.07 23.62 5.60
C PHE A 302 12.31 23.57 6.93
N SER A 303 11.65 22.44 7.25
CA SER A 303 10.97 22.25 8.54
C SER A 303 11.95 22.33 9.71
N ALA A 304 13.09 21.63 9.60
CA ALA A 304 14.14 21.65 10.62
C ALA A 304 14.75 23.05 10.78
N TYR A 305 14.97 23.77 9.67
CA TYR A 305 15.43 25.16 9.70
C TYR A 305 14.47 26.05 10.48
N LEU A 306 13.17 26.02 10.18
CA LEU A 306 12.19 26.84 10.88
C LEU A 306 12.14 26.53 12.38
N GLN A 307 12.20 25.26 12.77
CA GLN A 307 12.21 24.83 14.17
C GLN A 307 13.46 25.32 14.92
N SER A 308 14.60 25.42 14.24
CA SER A 308 15.85 25.91 14.83
C SER A 308 15.86 27.42 15.09
N GLN A 309 14.93 28.16 14.50
CA GLN A 309 14.88 29.62 14.66
C GLN A 309 14.32 30.02 16.04
N PRO A 310 14.94 30.98 16.75
CA PRO A 310 14.45 31.46 18.04
C PRO A 310 13.12 32.18 17.88
N ASN A 311 12.31 32.16 18.93
CA ASN A 311 11.07 32.94 18.96
C ASN A 311 11.36 34.44 18.76
N PRO A 312 10.55 35.14 17.98
CA PRO A 312 10.71 36.58 17.82
C PRO A 312 10.58 37.28 19.18
N VAL A 313 11.54 38.16 19.49
CA VAL A 313 11.49 39.00 20.70
C VAL A 313 10.34 39.98 20.55
N PRO A 314 9.41 40.08 21.50
CA PRO A 314 8.34 41.05 21.41
C PRO A 314 8.95 42.50 21.35
N THR A 315 8.67 43.21 20.28
CA THR A 315 9.07 44.60 20.16
C THR A 315 8.20 45.41 21.12
N ILE A 316 8.74 45.77 22.28
CA ILE A 316 8.08 46.70 23.21
C ILE A 316 8.14 48.06 22.53
N GLN A 317 7.04 48.51 21.94
CA GLN A 317 6.87 49.89 21.56
C GLN A 317 6.74 50.72 22.85
N LEU A 318 7.84 51.37 23.27
CA LEU A 318 7.79 52.44 24.26
C LEU A 318 7.00 53.58 23.65
N GLN A 319 5.75 53.72 24.05
CA GLN A 319 5.00 54.96 23.85
C GLN A 319 5.67 56.05 24.73
N LEU A 320 6.50 56.87 24.11
CA LEU A 320 6.89 58.14 24.70
C LEU A 320 5.62 58.99 24.77
N SER A 321 4.99 59.03 25.93
CA SER A 321 3.99 60.05 26.25
C SER A 321 4.70 61.36 26.34
N ASP A 322 4.40 62.30 25.44
CA ASP A 322 4.77 63.69 25.50
C ASP A 322 4.27 64.29 26.80
N VAL A 323 5.19 64.52 27.73
CA VAL A 323 4.93 65.41 28.89
C VAL A 323 5.30 66.78 28.43
N ASN A 324 4.39 67.48 27.71
CA ASN A 324 4.34 68.92 27.61
C ASN A 324 3.22 69.34 28.50
N GLY A 325 3.59 69.87 29.63
CA GLY A 325 2.70 70.53 30.57
C GLY A 325 3.41 71.69 31.29
N LYS A 326 3.20 72.89 30.82
CA LYS A 326 3.31 74.17 31.43
C LYS A 326 4.17 74.35 32.69
#